data_6879d481eae056a4045ccc31421b77b0
#
_entry.id   6879d481eae056a4045ccc31421b77b0
#
_cell.length_a   1.000
_cell.length_b   1.000
_cell.length_c   1.000
_cell.angle_alpha   90.00
_cell.angle_beta   90.00
_cell.angle_gamma   90.00
#
_symmetry.space_group_name_H-M   'P 1'
#
loop_
_entity.id
_entity.type
_entity.pdbx_description
1 polymer ?
#
loop_
_entity_poly.entity_id
_entity_poly.type
_entity_poly.pdbx_seq_one_letter_code
_entity_poly.pdbx_strand_id
1 'polypeptide(L)'
;FFASCPTICPIMSKNLIYVQDQLLDRENFGIASFSIDPFNDTPSVLKEYAERYGVVNMDWHLMSGPLEEIYDLANEGFNIFAQQMPNAPGGFEHAGMFALVDKNGFIRSRVDEFGNPIIYYRGAIDHEIGVNDHGETDQIEALITDIKKLLEE
;
A
#
# COMPACT_ATOMS: atom_id res chain seq x y z
N PHE A 1 6.46 -0.96 -2.50
CA PHE A 1 7.04 -2.09 -1.72
C PHE A 1 8.21 -2.70 -2.46
N PHE A 2 8.92 -3.63 -1.83
CA PHE A 2 9.82 -4.57 -2.48
C PHE A 2 9.86 -5.89 -1.70
N ALA A 3 10.03 -7.02 -2.41
CA ALA A 3 9.79 -8.34 -1.84
C ALA A 3 10.78 -8.75 -0.74
N SER A 4 12.00 -8.22 -0.78
CA SER A 4 13.05 -8.46 0.21
C SER A 4 13.12 -7.43 1.34
N CYS A 5 12.15 -6.52 1.45
CA CYS A 5 12.11 -5.51 2.50
C CYS A 5 12.07 -6.15 3.90
N PRO A 6 13.03 -5.82 4.79
CA PRO A 6 13.09 -6.42 6.11
C PRO A 6 12.31 -5.62 7.18
N THR A 7 11.67 -4.51 6.83
CA THR A 7 11.10 -3.54 7.78
C THR A 7 9.60 -3.36 7.62
N ILE A 8 9.16 -2.35 6.88
CA ILE A 8 7.74 -1.95 6.84
C ILE A 8 6.88 -2.75 5.85
N CYS A 9 7.45 -3.30 4.76
CA CYS A 9 6.65 -4.02 3.77
C CYS A 9 5.92 -5.25 4.33
N PRO A 10 6.49 -6.06 5.25
CA PRO A 10 5.76 -7.14 5.90
C PRO A 10 4.53 -6.67 6.65
N ILE A 11 4.63 -5.55 7.37
CA ILE A 11 3.52 -4.94 8.11
C ILE A 11 2.45 -4.43 7.13
N MET A 12 2.88 -3.69 6.11
CA MET A 12 1.98 -3.15 5.09
C MET A 12 1.23 -4.27 4.35
N SER A 13 1.93 -5.36 3.98
CA SER A 13 1.30 -6.50 3.33
C SER A 13 0.29 -7.20 4.22
N LYS A 14 0.61 -7.42 5.51
CA LYS A 14 -0.32 -7.97 6.50
C LYS A 14 -1.57 -7.10 6.63
N ASN A 15 -1.40 -5.79 6.71
CA ASN A 15 -2.51 -4.85 6.77
C ASN A 15 -3.37 -4.88 5.50
N LEU A 16 -2.77 -5.00 4.30
CA LEU A 16 -3.52 -5.15 3.05
C LEU A 16 -4.24 -6.49 2.95
N ILE A 17 -3.72 -7.58 3.52
CA ILE A 17 -4.46 -8.85 3.65
C ILE A 17 -5.71 -8.64 4.50
N TYR A 18 -5.59 -7.93 5.63
CA TYR A 18 -6.76 -7.61 6.44
C TYR A 18 -7.80 -6.78 5.64
N VAL A 19 -7.36 -5.77 4.89
CA VAL A 19 -8.23 -4.99 3.99
C VAL A 19 -8.90 -5.90 2.94
N GLN A 20 -8.12 -6.78 2.28
CA GLN A 20 -8.63 -7.76 1.34
C GLN A 20 -9.77 -8.59 1.96
N ASP A 21 -9.53 -9.16 3.14
CA ASP A 21 -10.48 -10.07 3.79
C ASP A 21 -11.80 -9.38 4.17
N GLN A 22 -11.75 -8.08 4.48
CA GLN A 22 -12.94 -7.27 4.75
C GLN A 22 -13.75 -6.89 3.50
N LEU A 23 -13.20 -7.14 2.31
CA LEU A 23 -13.73 -6.67 1.03
C LEU A 23 -13.80 -7.76 -0.06
N LEU A 24 -13.60 -9.04 0.30
CA LEU A 24 -13.62 -10.17 -0.64
C LEU A 24 -14.95 -10.33 -1.40
N ASP A 25 -16.05 -9.88 -0.81
CA ASP A 25 -17.38 -9.93 -1.38
C ASP A 25 -17.72 -8.70 -2.26
N ARG A 26 -16.77 -7.78 -2.40
CA ARG A 26 -16.96 -6.54 -3.16
C ARG A 26 -16.45 -6.69 -4.58
N GLU A 27 -17.37 -6.61 -5.54
CA GLU A 27 -17.05 -6.35 -6.94
C GLU A 27 -16.54 -4.91 -7.08
N ASN A 28 -15.77 -4.59 -8.06
CA ASN A 28 -15.22 -3.25 -8.32
C ASN A 28 -14.24 -2.71 -7.26
N PHE A 29 -13.62 -3.59 -6.46
CA PHE A 29 -12.51 -3.27 -5.57
C PHE A 29 -11.27 -4.03 -5.99
N GLY A 30 -10.15 -3.36 -6.11
CA GLY A 30 -8.85 -3.96 -6.41
C GLY A 30 -7.71 -3.28 -5.66
N ILE A 31 -6.58 -3.96 -5.61
CA ILE A 31 -5.34 -3.45 -4.99
C ILE A 31 -4.23 -3.47 -6.03
N ALA A 32 -3.52 -2.34 -6.15
CA ALA A 32 -2.35 -2.19 -7.01
C ALA A 32 -1.11 -2.01 -6.12
N SER A 33 -0.17 -2.93 -6.20
CA SER A 33 1.10 -2.88 -5.46
C SER A 33 2.27 -2.83 -6.45
N PHE A 34 3.02 -1.71 -6.43
CA PHE A 34 4.14 -1.48 -7.33
C PHE A 34 5.47 -1.78 -6.63
N SER A 35 6.28 -2.66 -7.21
CA SER A 35 7.63 -2.91 -6.70
C SER A 35 8.57 -1.76 -7.08
N ILE A 36 9.37 -1.31 -6.10
CA ILE A 36 10.44 -0.32 -6.29
C ILE A 36 11.81 -0.98 -6.53
N ASP A 37 11.87 -2.31 -6.60
CA ASP A 37 13.07 -3.10 -6.93
C ASP A 37 12.82 -4.02 -8.15
N PRO A 38 12.58 -3.45 -9.34
CA PRO A 38 12.22 -4.23 -10.52
C PRO A 38 13.32 -5.19 -11.01
N PHE A 39 14.55 -5.02 -10.54
CA PHE A 39 15.67 -5.91 -10.90
C PHE A 39 15.59 -7.25 -10.19
N ASN A 40 15.17 -7.27 -8.93
CA ASN A 40 15.06 -8.46 -8.11
C ASN A 40 13.63 -9.00 -8.06
N ASP A 41 12.63 -8.14 -8.10
CA ASP A 41 11.22 -8.50 -8.03
C ASP A 41 10.67 -8.93 -9.39
N THR A 42 11.17 -10.07 -9.86
CA THR A 42 10.69 -10.71 -11.09
C THR A 42 9.25 -11.22 -10.92
N PRO A 43 8.53 -11.54 -12.01
CA PRO A 43 7.18 -12.10 -11.91
C PRO A 43 7.10 -13.37 -11.01
N SER A 44 8.13 -14.21 -11.00
CA SER A 44 8.22 -15.38 -10.12
C SER A 44 8.32 -14.97 -8.65
N VAL A 45 9.18 -13.99 -8.33
CA VAL A 45 9.36 -13.48 -6.97
C VAL A 45 8.07 -12.82 -6.47
N LEU A 46 7.40 -12.03 -7.31
CA LEU A 46 6.12 -11.40 -6.97
C LEU A 46 5.01 -12.42 -6.73
N LYS A 47 4.98 -13.50 -7.52
CA LYS A 47 4.03 -14.60 -7.32
C LYS A 47 4.28 -15.32 -5.97
N GLU A 48 5.53 -15.65 -5.66
CA GLU A 48 5.89 -16.26 -4.38
C GLU A 48 5.58 -15.33 -3.19
N TYR A 49 5.77 -14.03 -3.37
CA TYR A 49 5.41 -13.02 -2.38
C TYR A 49 3.89 -13.00 -2.14
N ALA A 50 3.09 -12.97 -3.21
CA ALA A 50 1.63 -13.02 -3.12
C ALA A 50 1.14 -14.29 -2.39
N GLU A 51 1.67 -15.45 -2.76
CA GLU A 51 1.34 -16.73 -2.11
C GLU A 51 1.74 -16.74 -0.63
N ARG A 52 2.91 -16.23 -0.28
CA ARG A 52 3.42 -16.14 1.10
C ARG A 52 2.51 -15.33 2.00
N TYR A 53 1.98 -14.22 1.52
CA TYR A 53 1.10 -13.34 2.30
C TYR A 53 -0.37 -13.74 2.25
N GLY A 54 -0.78 -14.62 1.34
CA GLY A 54 -2.16 -15.08 1.21
C GLY A 54 -3.03 -14.15 0.36
N VAL A 55 -2.47 -13.58 -0.70
CA VAL A 55 -3.23 -12.80 -1.69
C VAL A 55 -4.17 -13.75 -2.44
N VAL A 56 -5.47 -13.55 -2.29
CA VAL A 56 -6.53 -14.36 -2.94
C VAL A 56 -7.49 -13.51 -3.78
N ASN A 57 -7.52 -12.20 -3.60
CA ASN A 57 -8.33 -11.31 -4.42
C ASN A 57 -7.78 -11.28 -5.85
N MET A 58 -8.61 -11.63 -6.83
CA MET A 58 -8.24 -11.69 -8.25
C MET A 58 -7.86 -10.32 -8.82
N ASP A 59 -8.34 -9.24 -8.22
CA ASP A 59 -8.05 -7.86 -8.60
C ASP A 59 -6.94 -7.23 -7.74
N TRP A 60 -6.15 -8.03 -7.03
CA TRP A 60 -4.92 -7.58 -6.40
C TRP A 60 -3.72 -7.89 -7.31
N HIS A 61 -3.16 -6.86 -7.89
CA HIS A 61 -2.04 -6.94 -8.82
C HIS A 61 -0.74 -6.47 -8.16
N LEU A 62 0.23 -7.36 -8.07
CA LEU A 62 1.62 -7.03 -7.72
C LEU A 62 2.36 -6.79 -9.03
N MET A 63 2.84 -5.59 -9.23
CA MET A 63 3.37 -5.12 -10.50
C MET A 63 4.82 -4.67 -10.39
N SER A 64 5.55 -4.85 -11.48
CA SER A 64 6.90 -4.35 -11.68
C SER A 64 7.00 -3.75 -13.08
N GLY A 65 7.99 -2.91 -13.31
CA GLY A 65 8.17 -2.23 -14.59
C GLY A 65 9.53 -1.51 -14.68
N PRO A 66 9.74 -0.68 -15.69
CA PRO A 66 10.94 0.13 -15.80
C PRO A 66 11.12 1.00 -14.53
N LEU A 67 12.35 1.01 -14.01
CA LEU A 67 12.67 1.66 -12.73
C LEU A 67 12.23 3.13 -12.71
N GLU A 68 12.57 3.87 -13.76
CA GLU A 68 12.23 5.30 -13.84
C GLU A 68 10.71 5.52 -13.83
N GLU A 69 9.94 4.72 -14.56
CA GLU A 69 8.48 4.84 -14.60
C GLU A 69 7.84 4.54 -13.24
N ILE A 70 8.37 3.55 -12.50
CA ILE A 70 7.88 3.22 -11.15
C ILE A 70 8.18 4.37 -10.17
N TYR A 71 9.39 4.95 -10.23
CA TYR A 71 9.75 6.07 -9.35
C TYR A 71 9.02 7.35 -9.71
N ASP A 72 8.82 7.64 -11.00
CA ASP A 72 8.01 8.76 -11.46
C ASP A 72 6.56 8.61 -11.00
N LEU A 73 5.99 7.40 -11.15
CA LEU A 73 4.65 7.12 -10.67
C LEU A 73 4.52 7.34 -9.16
N ALA A 74 5.48 6.86 -8.36
CA ALA A 74 5.47 7.03 -6.90
C ALA A 74 5.64 8.50 -6.50
N ASN A 75 6.72 9.14 -6.96
CA ASN A 75 7.13 10.45 -6.48
C ASN A 75 6.37 11.61 -7.13
N GLU A 76 6.11 11.54 -8.44
CA GLU A 76 5.45 12.62 -9.19
C GLU A 76 3.94 12.33 -9.34
N GLY A 77 3.55 11.07 -9.60
CA GLY A 77 2.15 10.70 -9.80
C GLY A 77 1.37 10.66 -8.50
N PHE A 78 1.85 9.90 -7.53
CA PHE A 78 1.18 9.75 -6.22
C PHE A 78 1.74 10.66 -5.13
N ASN A 79 2.87 11.34 -5.36
CA ASN A 79 3.59 12.08 -4.32
C ASN A 79 3.85 11.23 -3.05
N ILE A 80 4.12 9.95 -3.25
CA ILE A 80 4.51 8.97 -2.23
C ILE A 80 5.99 8.67 -2.42
N PHE A 81 6.80 9.07 -1.45
CA PHE A 81 8.25 8.98 -1.52
C PHE A 81 8.75 7.55 -1.71
N ALA A 82 9.63 7.36 -2.70
CA ALA A 82 10.39 6.14 -2.93
C ALA A 82 11.77 6.47 -3.54
N GLN A 83 12.82 5.81 -3.03
CA GLN A 83 14.17 5.97 -3.59
C GLN A 83 15.06 4.75 -3.33
N GLN A 84 16.08 4.59 -4.16
CA GLN A 84 17.22 3.72 -3.86
C GLN A 84 18.09 4.39 -2.79
N MET A 85 18.39 3.66 -1.71
CA MET A 85 19.22 4.12 -0.62
C MET A 85 20.12 2.97 -0.15
N PRO A 86 21.34 2.82 -0.69
CA PRO A 86 22.22 1.67 -0.43
C PRO A 86 22.51 1.40 1.05
N ASN A 87 22.42 2.44 1.90
CA ASN A 87 22.64 2.32 3.34
C ASN A 87 21.37 2.03 4.15
N ALA A 88 20.19 2.05 3.51
CA ALA A 88 18.95 1.68 4.16
C ALA A 88 18.80 0.14 4.21
N PRO A 89 18.02 -0.40 5.17
CA PRO A 89 17.71 -1.81 5.22
C PRO A 89 17.08 -2.30 3.90
N GLY A 90 17.74 -3.25 3.23
CA GLY A 90 17.31 -3.76 1.93
C GLY A 90 17.71 -2.89 0.73
N GLY A 91 18.38 -1.75 0.93
CA GLY A 91 18.88 -0.90 -0.16
C GLY A 91 17.90 0.11 -0.73
N PHE A 92 16.71 0.24 -0.13
CA PHE A 92 15.64 1.12 -0.57
C PHE A 92 14.93 1.79 0.61
N GLU A 93 14.30 2.92 0.34
CA GLU A 93 13.42 3.61 1.28
C GLU A 93 12.13 4.02 0.56
N HIS A 94 10.99 3.85 1.23
CA HIS A 94 9.70 4.35 0.76
C HIS A 94 8.78 4.71 1.93
N ALA A 95 7.81 5.59 1.65
CA ALA A 95 6.81 5.95 2.63
C ALA A 95 5.87 4.77 2.95
N GLY A 96 5.50 4.63 4.20
CA GLY A 96 4.58 3.61 4.71
C GLY A 96 3.11 3.97 4.54
N MET A 97 2.72 4.44 3.36
CA MET A 97 1.40 5.02 3.08
C MET A 97 0.67 4.26 1.99
N PHE A 98 -0.68 4.25 2.08
CA PHE A 98 -1.58 3.82 1.01
C PHE A 98 -2.33 5.01 0.43
N ALA A 99 -2.58 4.99 -0.87
CA ALA A 99 -3.47 5.92 -1.56
C ALA A 99 -4.80 5.22 -1.90
N LEU A 100 -5.92 5.87 -1.65
CA LEU A 100 -7.24 5.45 -2.14
C LEU A 100 -7.54 6.18 -3.44
N VAL A 101 -7.82 5.43 -4.51
CA VAL A 101 -8.09 5.96 -5.84
C VAL A 101 -9.48 5.56 -6.29
N ASP A 102 -10.23 6.49 -6.86
CA ASP A 102 -11.56 6.21 -7.38
C ASP A 102 -11.53 5.69 -8.84
N LYS A 103 -12.69 5.28 -9.34
CA LYS A 103 -12.89 4.77 -10.71
C LYS A 103 -12.50 5.74 -11.83
N ASN A 104 -12.30 7.02 -11.52
CA ASN A 104 -11.88 8.05 -12.47
C ASN A 104 -10.38 8.35 -12.37
N GLY A 105 -9.64 7.66 -11.47
CA GLY A 105 -8.20 7.85 -11.28
C GLY A 105 -7.83 8.99 -10.32
N PHE A 106 -8.79 9.52 -9.53
CA PHE A 106 -8.51 10.57 -8.56
C PHE A 106 -8.20 9.99 -7.18
N ILE A 107 -7.16 10.53 -6.53
CA ILE A 107 -6.87 10.25 -5.13
C ILE A 107 -8.00 10.84 -4.28
N ARG A 108 -8.58 9.98 -3.43
CA ARG A 108 -9.67 10.37 -2.52
C ARG A 108 -9.12 10.59 -1.12
N SER A 109 -9.61 11.62 -0.47
CA SER A 109 -9.20 12.02 0.88
C SER A 109 -10.40 12.15 1.80
N ARG A 110 -10.13 12.09 3.11
CA ARG A 110 -11.10 12.41 4.16
C ARG A 110 -10.57 13.57 5.01
N VAL A 111 -11.41 14.04 5.91
CA VAL A 111 -11.04 15.03 6.93
C VAL A 111 -11.08 14.33 8.29
N ASP A 112 -10.06 14.56 9.12
CA ASP A 112 -10.03 14.07 10.50
C ASP A 112 -10.98 14.87 11.42
N GLU A 113 -11.05 14.47 12.68
CA GLU A 113 -11.90 15.13 13.70
C GLU A 113 -11.51 16.59 13.98
N PHE A 114 -10.30 17.01 13.58
CA PHE A 114 -9.80 18.37 13.73
C PHE A 114 -9.93 19.22 12.46
N GLY A 115 -10.45 18.64 11.37
CA GLY A 115 -10.59 19.32 10.09
C GLY A 115 -9.36 19.25 9.17
N ASN A 116 -8.34 18.45 9.50
CA ASN A 116 -7.17 18.28 8.66
C ASN A 116 -7.42 17.23 7.58
N PRO A 117 -6.95 17.43 6.33
CA PRO A 117 -7.10 16.43 5.29
C PRO A 117 -6.19 15.22 5.53
N ILE A 118 -6.76 14.03 5.43
CA ILE A 118 -6.04 12.76 5.33
C ILE A 118 -6.08 12.36 3.86
N ILE A 119 -4.95 12.55 3.17
CA ILE A 119 -4.81 12.24 1.73
C ILE A 119 -4.34 10.80 1.55
N TYR A 120 -3.44 10.34 2.43
CA TYR A 120 -2.87 8.99 2.44
C TYR A 120 -3.13 8.34 3.78
N TYR A 121 -3.24 7.01 3.78
CA TYR A 121 -3.51 6.22 4.98
C TYR A 121 -2.22 5.56 5.46
N ARG A 122 -1.93 5.69 6.76
CA ARG A 122 -0.78 5.02 7.39
C ARG A 122 -0.94 3.52 7.35
N GLY A 123 -0.10 2.86 6.55
CA GLY A 123 -0.11 1.42 6.33
C GLY A 123 1.05 0.68 7.01
N ALA A 124 2.07 1.40 7.51
CA ALA A 124 3.26 0.81 8.13
C ALA A 124 3.14 0.63 9.65
N ILE A 125 1.98 0.85 10.23
CA ILE A 125 1.66 0.56 11.63
C ILE A 125 0.82 -0.71 11.65
N ASP A 126 1.27 -1.72 12.40
CA ASP A 126 0.57 -3.01 12.50
C ASP A 126 -0.83 -2.79 13.09
N HIS A 127 -1.85 -3.15 12.32
CA HIS A 127 -3.25 -2.96 12.69
C HIS A 127 -3.65 -3.74 13.96
N GLU A 128 -3.07 -4.90 14.21
CA GLU A 128 -3.35 -5.68 15.44
C GLU A 128 -2.79 -4.98 16.69
N ILE A 129 -1.72 -4.18 16.53
CA ILE A 129 -1.14 -3.39 17.63
C ILE A 129 -1.84 -2.03 17.75
N GLY A 130 -2.20 -1.43 16.61
CA GLY A 130 -2.97 -0.21 16.50
C GLY A 130 -2.18 1.09 16.71
N VAL A 131 -0.99 1.03 17.29
CA VAL A 131 -0.17 2.21 17.62
C VAL A 131 1.32 1.88 17.49
N ASN A 132 2.13 2.85 17.05
CA ASN A 132 3.58 2.74 17.01
C ASN A 132 4.25 3.36 18.25
N ASP A 133 5.59 3.24 18.33
CA ASP A 133 6.40 3.77 19.45
C ASP A 133 6.34 5.31 19.57
N HIS A 134 5.87 6.01 18.55
CA HIS A 134 5.70 7.47 18.54
C HIS A 134 4.26 7.90 18.92
N GLY A 135 3.39 6.95 19.26
CA GLY A 135 1.98 7.22 19.60
C GLY A 135 1.08 7.49 18.40
N GLU A 136 1.55 7.25 17.18
CA GLU A 136 0.72 7.36 15.98
C GLU A 136 -0.11 6.08 15.80
N THR A 137 -1.38 6.25 15.44
CA THR A 137 -2.30 5.14 15.17
C THR A 137 -2.27 4.72 13.70
N ASP A 138 -2.54 3.44 13.44
CA ASP A 138 -2.84 2.98 12.10
C ASP A 138 -4.11 3.65 11.56
N GLN A 139 -4.34 3.53 10.25
CA GLN A 139 -5.52 4.09 9.58
C GLN A 139 -6.24 3.04 8.72
N ILE A 140 -6.12 1.77 9.06
CA ILE A 140 -6.65 0.66 8.24
C ILE A 140 -8.17 0.62 8.30
N GLU A 141 -8.79 0.76 9.48
CA GLU A 141 -10.26 0.83 9.58
C GLU A 141 -10.83 2.07 8.91
N ALA A 142 -10.11 3.19 8.96
CA ALA A 142 -10.50 4.40 8.24
C ALA A 142 -10.47 4.16 6.72
N LEU A 143 -9.41 3.51 6.21
CA LEU A 143 -9.28 3.13 4.81
C LEU A 143 -10.43 2.20 4.37
N ILE A 144 -10.72 1.14 5.12
CA ILE A 144 -11.81 0.21 4.82
C ILE A 144 -13.16 0.92 4.78
N THR A 145 -13.40 1.82 5.74
CA THR A 145 -14.63 2.63 5.79
C THR A 145 -14.77 3.50 4.56
N ASP A 146 -13.70 4.17 4.15
CA ASP A 146 -13.72 5.06 3.00
C ASP A 146 -13.81 4.29 1.67
N ILE A 147 -13.20 3.10 1.57
CA ILE A 147 -13.40 2.19 0.42
C ILE A 147 -14.88 1.80 0.33
N LYS A 148 -15.50 1.33 1.41
CA LYS A 148 -16.92 0.94 1.42
C LYS A 148 -17.83 2.09 0.99
N LYS A 149 -17.57 3.29 1.47
CA LYS A 149 -18.30 4.50 1.09
C LYS A 149 -18.12 4.82 -0.41
N LEU A 150 -16.89 4.72 -0.91
CA LEU A 150 -16.58 5.00 -2.31
C LEU A 150 -17.24 4.00 -3.27
N LEU A 151 -17.38 2.75 -2.86
CA LEU A 151 -18.07 1.72 -3.65
C LEU A 151 -19.59 1.94 -3.74
N GLU A 152 -20.15 2.79 -2.90
CA GLU A 152 -21.58 3.18 -2.93
C GLU A 152 -21.84 4.43 -3.79
N GLU A 153 -20.78 5.13 -4.26
CA GLU A 153 -20.88 6.29 -5.16
C GLU A 153 -21.02 5.85 -6.64
#